data_c2bb36bd93ef80f3791bf84eb1daaa07
#
_entry.id   c2bb36bd93ef80f3791bf84eb1daaa07
#
_cell.length_a   1.000
_cell.length_b   1.000
_cell.length_c   1.000
_cell.angle_alpha   90.00
_cell.angle_beta   90.00
_cell.angle_gamma   90.00
#
_symmetry.space_group_name_H-M   'P 1'
#
loop_
_entity.id
_entity.type
_entity.pdbx_description
1 polymer ?
#
loop_
_entity_poly.entity_id
_entity_poly.type
_entity_poly.pdbx_seq_one_letter_code
_entity_poly.pdbx_strand_id
1 'polypeptide(L)'
;MYEQETIKPYHAGEGKAAQVEQMFDNIAPTYDKLNHRLSWDIDRRWRKKAIQQLAPYRPQAMLDIATGTGDFAIMAAEMLHPERLIGADISEGMMQIGREKVAKKGLDGIISFEKEDCLALSYPDGSFDAVTAAFGIRNFADLDKGLLEICRVLKPDGHLSIVELTTPVRFPMKQLFHVYSHTVLPLYGRMISRDASAYSYLTKTIEAFPQGERMVEILQKAGFSAASFKRLTFGICTMYFATK
;
A
#
# COMPACT_ATOMS: atom_id res chain seq x y z
N MET A 1 -3.19 19.46 -0.62
CA MET A 1 -4.32 18.60 -1.05
C MET A 1 -4.04 18.10 -2.47
N TYR A 2 -4.02 16.80 -2.68
CA TYR A 2 -3.81 16.15 -3.98
C TYR A 2 -5.13 15.61 -4.53
N GLU A 3 -5.22 15.41 -5.85
CA GLU A 3 -6.46 15.02 -6.52
C GLU A 3 -7.05 13.71 -5.96
N GLN A 4 -6.22 12.67 -5.69
CA GLN A 4 -6.69 11.41 -5.13
C GLN A 4 -7.35 11.55 -3.75
N GLU A 5 -7.04 12.60 -2.97
CA GLU A 5 -7.63 12.84 -1.66
C GLU A 5 -9.11 13.22 -1.74
N THR A 6 -9.53 13.82 -2.86
CA THR A 6 -10.92 14.23 -3.11
C THR A 6 -11.79 13.07 -3.61
N ILE A 7 -11.18 12.00 -4.13
CA ILE A 7 -11.88 10.84 -4.68
C ILE A 7 -12.35 9.95 -3.53
N LYS A 8 -13.65 9.65 -3.51
CA LYS A 8 -14.30 8.78 -2.52
C LYS A 8 -14.91 7.55 -3.20
N PRO A 9 -14.91 6.37 -2.52
CA PRO A 9 -15.55 5.17 -3.05
C PRO A 9 -17.04 5.31 -3.26
N TYR A 10 -17.72 6.01 -2.35
CA TYR A 10 -19.17 6.17 -2.32
C TYR A 10 -19.57 7.66 -2.31
N HIS A 11 -20.85 7.94 -2.56
CA HIS A 11 -21.39 9.30 -2.59
C HIS A 11 -22.03 9.76 -1.26
N ALA A 12 -21.97 8.95 -0.21
CA ALA A 12 -22.53 9.28 1.11
C ALA A 12 -21.71 10.36 1.82
N GLY A 13 -22.33 11.09 2.77
CA GLY A 13 -21.77 12.26 3.45
C GLY A 13 -20.58 12.03 4.38
N GLU A 14 -20.08 10.79 4.52
CA GLU A 14 -18.95 10.45 5.39
C GLU A 14 -17.60 10.88 4.81
N GLY A 15 -16.59 10.98 5.70
CA GLY A 15 -15.21 11.25 5.31
C GLY A 15 -14.61 10.17 4.42
N LYS A 16 -13.52 10.48 3.69
CA LYS A 16 -12.86 9.52 2.80
C LYS A 16 -12.39 8.27 3.57
N ALA A 17 -11.77 8.45 4.74
CA ALA A 17 -11.23 7.33 5.53
C ALA A 17 -12.31 6.30 5.89
N ALA A 18 -13.47 6.75 6.41
CA ALA A 18 -14.58 5.85 6.75
C ALA A 18 -15.13 5.10 5.53
N GLN A 19 -15.26 5.78 4.38
CA GLN A 19 -15.71 5.14 3.15
C GLN A 19 -14.70 4.13 2.60
N VAL A 20 -13.40 4.41 2.74
CA VAL A 20 -12.31 3.49 2.35
C VAL A 20 -12.31 2.26 3.26
N GLU A 21 -12.46 2.44 4.58
CA GLU A 21 -12.62 1.34 5.55
C GLU A 21 -13.80 0.44 5.15
N GLN A 22 -14.98 1.02 4.99
CA GLN A 22 -16.19 0.28 4.59
C GLN A 22 -16.00 -0.48 3.26
N MET A 23 -15.39 0.15 2.26
CA MET A 23 -15.13 -0.49 0.97
C MET A 23 -14.22 -1.71 1.14
N PHE A 24 -13.12 -1.58 1.88
CA PHE A 24 -12.20 -2.69 2.09
C PHE A 24 -12.79 -3.80 2.94
N ASP A 25 -13.59 -3.51 3.96
CA ASP A 25 -14.33 -4.51 4.72
C ASP A 25 -15.30 -5.30 3.82
N ASN A 26 -16.00 -4.61 2.91
CA ASN A 26 -16.94 -5.24 1.98
C ASN A 26 -16.27 -6.21 1.00
N ILE A 27 -15.07 -5.87 0.50
CA ILE A 27 -14.36 -6.68 -0.50
C ILE A 27 -13.37 -7.68 0.11
N ALA A 28 -13.09 -7.61 1.42
CA ALA A 28 -12.08 -8.42 2.10
C ALA A 28 -12.15 -9.92 1.74
N PRO A 29 -13.32 -10.60 1.74
CA PRO A 29 -13.39 -12.04 1.46
C PRO A 29 -12.90 -12.45 0.07
N THR A 30 -12.88 -11.53 -0.89
CA THR A 30 -12.51 -11.80 -2.29
C THR A 30 -11.23 -11.10 -2.73
N TYR A 31 -10.69 -10.23 -1.89
CA TYR A 31 -9.61 -9.29 -2.21
C TYR A 31 -8.35 -9.97 -2.76
N ASP A 32 -7.77 -10.91 -2.04
CA ASP A 32 -6.54 -11.60 -2.46
C ASP A 32 -6.72 -12.33 -3.78
N LYS A 33 -7.82 -13.08 -3.89
CA LYS A 33 -8.15 -13.88 -5.07
C LYS A 33 -8.26 -13.02 -6.32
N LEU A 34 -8.84 -11.83 -6.16
CA LEU A 34 -9.01 -10.88 -7.26
C LEU A 34 -7.69 -10.21 -7.61
N ASN A 35 -6.93 -9.72 -6.63
CA ASN A 35 -5.67 -9.03 -6.88
C ASN A 35 -4.64 -9.95 -7.55
N HIS A 36 -4.46 -11.17 -7.06
CA HIS A 36 -3.53 -12.13 -7.66
C HIS A 36 -3.94 -12.51 -9.09
N ARG A 37 -5.25 -12.69 -9.35
CA ARG A 37 -5.73 -12.96 -10.71
C ARG A 37 -5.57 -11.77 -11.65
N LEU A 38 -5.93 -10.57 -11.21
CA LEU A 38 -5.81 -9.36 -12.03
C LEU A 38 -4.36 -8.97 -12.31
N SER A 39 -3.45 -9.24 -11.38
CA SER A 39 -2.03 -8.98 -11.56
C SER A 39 -1.25 -10.14 -12.21
N TRP A 40 -1.87 -11.31 -12.45
CA TRP A 40 -1.18 -12.54 -12.89
C TRP A 40 0.00 -12.88 -11.96
N ASP A 41 -0.19 -12.70 -10.64
CA ASP A 41 0.84 -12.88 -9.59
C ASP A 41 2.11 -12.00 -9.76
N ILE A 42 2.08 -11.00 -10.65
CA ILE A 42 3.21 -10.07 -10.82
C ILE A 42 3.37 -9.18 -9.57
N ASP A 43 2.29 -8.89 -8.86
CA ASP A 43 2.29 -8.13 -7.60
C ASP A 43 3.24 -8.73 -6.56
N ARG A 44 3.34 -10.05 -6.46
CA ARG A 44 4.31 -10.75 -5.60
C ARG A 44 5.77 -10.42 -5.97
N ARG A 45 6.06 -10.31 -7.28
CA ARG A 45 7.40 -9.93 -7.75
C ARG A 45 7.72 -8.47 -7.42
N TRP A 46 6.73 -7.59 -7.47
CA TRP A 46 6.92 -6.20 -7.08
C TRP A 46 7.21 -6.07 -5.59
N ARG A 47 6.39 -6.71 -4.72
CA ARG A 47 6.63 -6.76 -3.26
C ARG A 47 8.00 -7.34 -2.94
N LYS A 48 8.37 -8.47 -3.56
CA LYS A 48 9.69 -9.09 -3.36
C LYS A 48 10.83 -8.12 -3.65
N LYS A 49 10.75 -7.37 -4.76
CA LYS A 49 11.78 -6.37 -5.11
C LYS A 49 11.86 -5.23 -4.09
N ALA A 50 10.74 -4.78 -3.56
CA ALA A 50 10.70 -3.75 -2.55
C ALA A 50 11.33 -4.22 -1.23
N ILE A 51 11.02 -5.45 -0.79
CA ILE A 51 11.62 -6.05 0.39
C ILE A 51 13.14 -6.23 0.21
N GLN A 52 13.58 -6.64 -0.97
CA GLN A 52 15.01 -6.80 -1.27
C GLN A 52 15.83 -5.51 -1.08
N GLN A 53 15.23 -4.32 -1.22
CA GLN A 53 15.90 -3.06 -0.94
C GLN A 53 16.18 -2.86 0.55
N LEU A 54 15.36 -3.44 1.43
CA LEU A 54 15.52 -3.37 2.88
C LEU A 54 16.52 -4.40 3.42
N ALA A 55 16.80 -5.47 2.68
CA ALA A 55 17.64 -6.57 3.16
C ALA A 55 19.06 -6.17 3.63
N PRO A 56 19.76 -5.20 2.99
CA PRO A 56 21.07 -4.76 3.47
C PRO A 56 21.05 -4.13 4.86
N TYR A 57 19.92 -3.57 5.27
CA TYR A 57 19.75 -2.82 6.53
C TYR A 57 19.30 -3.69 7.70
N ARG A 58 18.89 -4.94 7.46
CA ARG A 58 18.49 -5.92 8.48
C ARG A 58 17.55 -5.35 9.54
N PRO A 59 16.40 -4.76 9.15
CA PRO A 59 15.48 -4.14 10.09
C PRO A 59 14.95 -5.17 11.09
N GLN A 60 14.96 -4.82 12.40
CA GLN A 60 14.47 -5.68 13.47
C GLN A 60 13.04 -5.33 13.91
N ALA A 61 12.70 -4.05 13.90
CA ALA A 61 11.36 -3.56 14.19
C ALA A 61 10.75 -2.95 12.93
N MET A 62 9.71 -3.57 12.40
CA MET A 62 9.07 -3.15 11.14
C MET A 62 7.60 -2.80 11.36
N LEU A 63 7.11 -1.86 10.53
CA LEU A 63 5.70 -1.51 10.42
C LEU A 63 5.27 -1.64 8.96
N ASP A 64 4.18 -2.36 8.70
CA ASP A 64 3.54 -2.44 7.39
C ASP A 64 2.23 -1.66 7.43
N ILE A 65 2.19 -0.51 6.75
CA ILE A 65 1.04 0.42 6.76
C ILE A 65 0.08 0.09 5.62
N ALA A 66 -1.22 0.20 5.93
CA ALA A 66 -2.29 -0.27 5.05
C ALA A 66 -2.03 -1.73 4.65
N THR A 67 -1.74 -2.54 5.66
CA THR A 67 -1.28 -3.92 5.51
C THR A 67 -2.33 -4.83 4.86
N GLY A 68 -3.61 -4.47 4.97
CA GLY A 68 -4.72 -5.24 4.43
C GLY A 68 -4.75 -6.66 4.97
N THR A 69 -4.70 -7.64 4.07
CA THR A 69 -4.66 -9.07 4.41
C THR A 69 -3.25 -9.58 4.76
N GLY A 70 -2.28 -8.69 4.95
CA GLY A 70 -0.95 -8.99 5.45
C GLY A 70 0.03 -9.63 4.45
N ASP A 71 -0.27 -9.66 3.15
CA ASP A 71 0.61 -10.31 2.16
C ASP A 71 2.01 -9.71 2.13
N PHE A 72 2.14 -8.39 2.28
CA PHE A 72 3.43 -7.72 2.28
C PHE A 72 4.17 -7.97 3.60
N ALA A 73 3.47 -7.86 4.72
CA ALA A 73 3.99 -8.17 6.05
C ALA A 73 4.53 -9.60 6.15
N ILE A 74 3.73 -10.58 5.70
CA ILE A 74 4.13 -12.00 5.68
C ILE A 74 5.38 -12.21 4.84
N MET A 75 5.40 -11.65 3.63
CA MET A 75 6.57 -11.79 2.74
C MET A 75 7.81 -11.09 3.32
N ALA A 76 7.66 -9.95 3.97
CA ALA A 76 8.74 -9.24 4.63
C ALA A 76 9.30 -10.06 5.80
N ALA A 77 8.45 -10.63 6.65
CA ALA A 77 8.87 -11.50 7.74
C ALA A 77 9.63 -12.74 7.25
N GLU A 78 9.14 -13.41 6.20
CA GLU A 78 9.79 -14.59 5.61
C GLU A 78 11.15 -14.28 4.96
N MET A 79 11.35 -13.04 4.46
CA MET A 79 12.57 -12.69 3.74
C MET A 79 13.62 -11.97 4.59
N LEU A 80 13.18 -11.17 5.57
CA LEU A 80 14.06 -10.31 6.37
C LEU A 80 14.27 -10.82 7.79
N HIS A 81 13.37 -11.68 8.29
CA HIS A 81 13.40 -12.26 9.64
C HIS A 81 13.55 -11.20 10.74
N PRO A 82 12.68 -10.17 10.79
CA PRO A 82 12.71 -9.17 11.85
C PRO A 82 12.35 -9.80 13.20
N GLU A 83 12.72 -9.15 14.31
CA GLU A 83 12.28 -9.54 15.64
C GLU A 83 10.77 -9.31 15.84
N ARG A 84 10.26 -8.20 15.27
CA ARG A 84 8.82 -7.87 15.26
C ARG A 84 8.41 -7.15 14.01
N LEU A 85 7.20 -7.42 13.56
CA LEU A 85 6.53 -6.71 12.47
C LEU A 85 5.07 -6.45 12.86
N ILE A 86 4.66 -5.18 12.82
CA ILE A 86 3.27 -4.78 13.04
C ILE A 86 2.63 -4.49 11.69
N GLY A 87 1.52 -5.13 11.39
CA GLY A 87 0.64 -4.78 10.27
C GLY A 87 -0.45 -3.84 10.75
N ALA A 88 -0.44 -2.60 10.27
CA ALA A 88 -1.38 -1.56 10.66
C ALA A 88 -2.39 -1.28 9.52
N ASP A 89 -3.68 -1.29 9.83
CA ASP A 89 -4.75 -0.98 8.88
C ASP A 89 -5.98 -0.40 9.60
N ILE A 90 -6.83 0.31 8.86
CA ILE A 90 -8.12 0.78 9.34
C ILE A 90 -9.20 -0.30 9.21
N SER A 91 -9.07 -1.26 8.27
CA SER A 91 -10.03 -2.31 7.97
C SER A 91 -9.80 -3.54 8.85
N GLU A 92 -10.67 -3.74 9.83
CA GLU A 92 -10.63 -4.92 10.69
C GLU A 92 -10.94 -6.20 9.91
N GLY A 93 -11.85 -6.13 8.93
CA GLY A 93 -12.20 -7.27 8.07
C GLY A 93 -11.00 -7.79 7.27
N MET A 94 -10.15 -6.90 6.76
CA MET A 94 -8.91 -7.27 6.09
C MET A 94 -7.90 -7.90 7.06
N MET A 95 -7.66 -7.28 8.21
CA MET A 95 -6.70 -7.77 9.21
C MET A 95 -7.10 -9.13 9.78
N GLN A 96 -8.39 -9.42 9.92
CA GLN A 96 -8.85 -10.74 10.37
C GLN A 96 -8.37 -11.85 9.43
N ILE A 97 -8.45 -11.63 8.11
CA ILE A 97 -7.91 -12.57 7.12
C ILE A 97 -6.38 -12.66 7.24
N GLY A 98 -5.72 -11.54 7.51
CA GLY A 98 -4.28 -11.49 7.75
C GLY A 98 -3.85 -12.34 8.95
N ARG A 99 -4.55 -12.22 10.09
CA ARG A 99 -4.30 -13.03 11.30
C ARG A 99 -4.41 -14.52 11.01
N GLU A 100 -5.44 -14.93 10.25
CA GLU A 100 -5.60 -16.34 9.86
C GLU A 100 -4.44 -16.84 8.97
N LYS A 101 -3.96 -16.00 8.05
CA LYS A 101 -2.83 -16.33 7.18
C LYS A 101 -1.53 -16.47 7.98
N VAL A 102 -1.29 -15.54 8.90
CA VAL A 102 -0.12 -15.52 9.78
C VAL A 102 -0.10 -16.77 10.68
N ALA A 103 -1.23 -17.10 11.31
CA ALA A 103 -1.36 -18.30 12.15
C ALA A 103 -1.11 -19.59 11.34
N LYS A 104 -1.67 -19.70 10.12
CA LYS A 104 -1.42 -20.86 9.24
C LYS A 104 0.05 -21.03 8.85
N LYS A 105 0.84 -19.95 8.87
CA LYS A 105 2.27 -19.96 8.56
C LYS A 105 3.17 -20.05 9.80
N GLY A 106 2.61 -20.02 11.01
CA GLY A 106 3.38 -20.03 12.26
C GLY A 106 4.20 -18.75 12.47
N LEU A 107 3.71 -17.60 11.98
CA LEU A 107 4.38 -16.30 12.07
C LEU A 107 3.78 -15.39 13.15
N ASP A 108 2.84 -15.87 13.95
CA ASP A 108 2.15 -15.16 15.01
C ASP A 108 3.07 -14.70 16.16
N GLY A 109 4.23 -15.32 16.30
CA GLY A 109 5.29 -14.85 17.21
C GLY A 109 6.10 -13.63 16.69
N ILE A 110 5.96 -13.27 15.40
CA ILE A 110 6.70 -12.19 14.75
C ILE A 110 5.76 -11.08 14.28
N ILE A 111 4.59 -11.44 13.71
CA ILE A 111 3.65 -10.52 13.10
C ILE A 111 2.42 -10.35 13.99
N SER A 112 2.12 -9.09 14.35
CA SER A 112 0.85 -8.69 14.97
C SER A 112 0.08 -7.75 14.04
N PHE A 113 -1.25 -7.65 14.23
CA PHE A 113 -2.10 -6.71 13.51
C PHE A 113 -2.77 -5.75 14.47
N GLU A 114 -2.69 -4.46 14.17
CA GLU A 114 -3.23 -3.36 14.99
C GLU A 114 -4.09 -2.44 14.14
N LYS A 115 -5.26 -2.04 14.69
CA LYS A 115 -6.13 -1.07 14.02
C LYS A 115 -5.60 0.33 14.25
N GLU A 116 -5.10 0.97 13.19
CA GLU A 116 -4.47 2.29 13.23
C GLU A 116 -4.90 3.15 12.05
N ASP A 117 -5.05 4.45 12.31
CA ASP A 117 -5.15 5.44 11.26
C ASP A 117 -3.74 5.94 10.91
N CYS A 118 -3.30 5.71 9.67
CA CYS A 118 -2.00 6.16 9.19
C CYS A 118 -1.80 7.69 9.24
N LEU A 119 -2.87 8.46 9.45
CA LEU A 119 -2.80 9.91 9.65
C LEU A 119 -2.52 10.31 11.10
N ALA A 120 -2.58 9.37 12.05
CA ALA A 120 -2.36 9.61 13.47
C ALA A 120 -1.96 8.32 14.17
N LEU A 121 -0.75 7.82 13.86
CA LEU A 121 -0.23 6.58 14.40
C LEU A 121 0.02 6.69 15.93
N SER A 122 -0.42 5.69 16.68
CA SER A 122 -0.27 5.67 18.15
C SER A 122 1.16 5.39 18.63
N TYR A 123 2.08 5.05 17.72
CA TYR A 123 3.45 4.70 18.07
C TYR A 123 4.30 5.93 18.40
N PRO A 124 5.25 5.80 19.36
CA PRO A 124 6.24 6.84 19.65
C PRO A 124 7.14 7.15 18.45
N ASP A 125 7.76 8.33 18.47
CA ASP A 125 8.77 8.72 17.50
C ASP A 125 9.93 7.71 17.50
N GLY A 126 10.45 7.38 16.32
CA GLY A 126 11.62 6.52 16.20
C GLY A 126 11.41 5.08 16.67
N SER A 127 10.23 4.51 16.50
CA SER A 127 9.88 3.15 16.95
C SER A 127 10.34 2.05 16.01
N PHE A 128 10.51 2.34 14.70
CA PHE A 128 10.72 1.35 13.68
C PHE A 128 12.00 1.58 12.86
N ASP A 129 12.69 0.48 12.51
CA ASP A 129 13.85 0.51 11.61
C ASP A 129 13.42 0.65 10.16
N ALA A 130 12.28 0.06 9.81
CA ALA A 130 11.72 0.15 8.47
C ALA A 130 10.18 0.22 8.50
N VAL A 131 9.63 0.97 7.53
CA VAL A 131 8.20 0.99 7.23
C VAL A 131 8.00 0.51 5.80
N THR A 132 6.97 -0.32 5.60
CA THR A 132 6.54 -0.80 4.30
C THR A 132 5.11 -0.38 4.00
N ALA A 133 4.76 -0.19 2.74
CA ALA A 133 3.38 0.01 2.29
C ALA A 133 3.20 -0.52 0.86
N ALA A 134 2.19 -1.35 0.62
CA ALA A 134 1.89 -1.85 -0.72
C ALA A 134 0.46 -1.58 -1.13
N PHE A 135 0.27 -0.78 -2.19
CA PHE A 135 -1.03 -0.48 -2.81
C PHE A 135 -2.03 0.23 -1.89
N GLY A 136 -1.53 0.88 -0.82
CA GLY A 136 -2.35 1.51 0.20
C GLY A 136 -2.29 3.04 0.21
N ILE A 137 -1.13 3.64 -0.07
CA ILE A 137 -0.91 5.08 0.16
C ILE A 137 -1.76 5.99 -0.73
N ARG A 138 -2.17 5.55 -1.92
CA ARG A 138 -3.10 6.30 -2.78
C ARG A 138 -4.48 6.51 -2.15
N ASN A 139 -4.81 5.71 -1.14
CA ASN A 139 -6.10 5.79 -0.43
C ASN A 139 -6.07 6.76 0.76
N PHE A 140 -4.90 7.28 1.14
CA PHE A 140 -4.79 8.22 2.25
C PHE A 140 -5.71 9.43 2.03
N ALA A 141 -6.41 9.85 3.08
CA ALA A 141 -7.25 11.02 3.05
C ALA A 141 -6.45 12.34 3.05
N ASP A 142 -5.20 12.27 3.56
CA ASP A 142 -4.20 13.32 3.56
C ASP A 142 -2.82 12.66 3.39
N LEU A 143 -2.27 12.75 2.19
CA LEU A 143 -1.00 12.10 1.84
C LEU A 143 0.18 12.73 2.60
N ASP A 144 0.21 14.06 2.68
CA ASP A 144 1.30 14.77 3.36
C ASP A 144 1.34 14.38 4.85
N LYS A 145 0.18 14.38 5.52
CA LYS A 145 0.06 14.00 6.92
C LYS A 145 0.45 12.54 7.17
N GLY A 146 -0.01 11.62 6.34
CA GLY A 146 0.35 10.20 6.46
C GLY A 146 1.85 9.97 6.28
N LEU A 147 2.49 10.64 5.34
CA LEU A 147 3.94 10.53 5.13
C LEU A 147 4.75 11.18 6.26
N LEU A 148 4.27 12.28 6.84
CA LEU A 148 4.86 12.88 8.05
C LEU A 148 4.81 11.91 9.23
N GLU A 149 3.69 11.23 9.46
CA GLU A 149 3.54 10.22 10.51
C GLU A 149 4.49 9.03 10.28
N ILE A 150 4.58 8.54 9.04
CA ILE A 150 5.54 7.49 8.67
C ILE A 150 6.97 7.94 8.99
N CYS A 151 7.34 9.16 8.58
CA CYS A 151 8.67 9.71 8.88
C CYS A 151 8.88 9.85 10.39
N ARG A 152 7.88 10.29 11.15
CA ARG A 152 7.95 10.44 12.61
C ARG A 152 8.29 9.12 13.32
N VAL A 153 7.57 8.06 12.99
CA VAL A 153 7.72 6.75 13.64
C VAL A 153 8.96 5.98 13.22
N LEU A 154 9.60 6.35 12.10
CA LEU A 154 10.89 5.81 11.71
C LEU A 154 12.01 6.34 12.62
N LYS A 155 12.95 5.47 12.98
CA LYS A 155 14.21 5.85 13.63
C LYS A 155 15.05 6.75 12.72
N PRO A 156 16.00 7.53 13.25
CA PRO A 156 17.05 8.15 12.42
C PRO A 156 17.70 7.07 11.55
N ASP A 157 17.97 7.39 10.28
CA ASP A 157 18.46 6.45 9.25
C ASP A 157 17.51 5.27 8.95
N GLY A 158 16.27 5.30 9.43
CA GLY A 158 15.25 4.31 9.12
C GLY A 158 14.76 4.43 7.68
N HIS A 159 14.23 3.34 7.14
CA HIS A 159 13.90 3.23 5.72
C HIS A 159 12.42 3.03 5.45
N LEU A 160 11.92 3.68 4.41
CA LEU A 160 10.58 3.49 3.86
C LEU A 160 10.66 2.79 2.51
N SER A 161 9.89 1.72 2.32
CA SER A 161 9.73 1.05 1.04
C SER A 161 8.26 0.99 0.64
N ILE A 162 7.90 1.65 -0.46
CA ILE A 162 6.54 1.73 -0.99
C ILE A 162 6.45 1.00 -2.33
N VAL A 163 5.38 0.27 -2.53
CA VAL A 163 4.96 -0.27 -3.83
C VAL A 163 3.56 0.26 -4.15
N GLU A 164 3.40 0.96 -5.27
CA GLU A 164 2.11 1.53 -5.62
C GLU A 164 1.80 1.37 -7.11
N LEU A 165 0.51 1.18 -7.43
CA LEU A 165 0.04 1.17 -8.82
C LEU A 165 0.15 2.56 -9.42
N THR A 166 0.62 2.59 -10.65
CA THR A 166 0.87 3.84 -11.38
C THR A 166 0.46 3.72 -12.84
N THR A 167 0.32 4.84 -13.51
CA THR A 167 -0.03 4.88 -14.93
C THR A 167 1.24 4.89 -15.78
N PRO A 168 1.39 3.96 -16.74
CA PRO A 168 2.50 4.00 -17.70
C PRO A 168 2.53 5.31 -18.49
N VAL A 169 3.74 5.86 -18.67
CA VAL A 169 3.90 7.15 -19.37
C VAL A 169 4.32 7.00 -20.83
N ARG A 170 4.83 5.82 -21.25
CA ARG A 170 5.38 5.58 -22.58
C ARG A 170 4.42 4.78 -23.46
N PHE A 171 4.41 5.13 -24.79
CA PHE A 171 3.79 4.31 -25.83
C PHE A 171 4.51 2.95 -25.95
N PRO A 172 3.82 1.83 -26.22
CA PRO A 172 2.36 1.63 -26.33
C PRO A 172 1.67 1.35 -25.00
N MET A 173 2.43 1.17 -23.91
CA MET A 173 1.89 0.72 -22.61
C MET A 173 0.89 1.70 -22.01
N LYS A 174 1.05 3.01 -22.23
CA LYS A 174 0.08 4.01 -21.79
C LYS A 174 -1.32 3.73 -22.36
N GLN A 175 -1.41 3.47 -23.66
CA GLN A 175 -2.68 3.20 -24.35
C GLN A 175 -3.26 1.84 -23.94
N LEU A 176 -2.42 0.81 -23.89
CA LEU A 176 -2.84 -0.53 -23.47
C LEU A 176 -3.37 -0.54 -22.04
N PHE A 177 -2.68 0.15 -21.12
CA PHE A 177 -3.13 0.27 -19.74
C PHE A 177 -4.43 1.08 -19.61
N HIS A 178 -4.57 2.15 -20.40
CA HIS A 178 -5.81 2.94 -20.43
C HIS A 178 -7.01 2.08 -20.89
N VAL A 179 -6.86 1.33 -21.96
CA VAL A 179 -7.92 0.39 -22.42
C VAL A 179 -8.19 -0.66 -21.33
N TYR A 180 -7.16 -1.27 -20.75
CA TYR A 180 -7.32 -2.26 -19.69
C TYR A 180 -8.06 -1.69 -18.48
N SER A 181 -7.66 -0.52 -17.98
CA SER A 181 -8.21 0.09 -16.76
C SER A 181 -9.64 0.61 -16.93
N HIS A 182 -10.04 1.01 -18.16
CA HIS A 182 -11.38 1.56 -18.43
C HIS A 182 -12.37 0.55 -19.00
N THR A 183 -11.90 -0.60 -19.50
CA THR A 183 -12.78 -1.63 -20.06
C THR A 183 -12.72 -2.95 -19.30
N VAL A 184 -11.53 -3.54 -19.18
CA VAL A 184 -11.37 -4.88 -18.60
C VAL A 184 -11.59 -4.87 -17.07
N LEU A 185 -10.96 -3.94 -16.37
CA LEU A 185 -11.08 -3.85 -14.89
C LEU A 185 -12.53 -3.64 -14.43
N PRO A 186 -13.30 -2.66 -14.96
CA PRO A 186 -14.69 -2.48 -14.54
C PRO A 186 -15.60 -3.66 -14.90
N LEU A 187 -15.39 -4.29 -16.07
CA LEU A 187 -16.18 -5.43 -16.48
C LEU A 187 -15.92 -6.65 -15.58
N TYR A 188 -14.65 -6.93 -15.32
CA TYR A 188 -14.22 -8.03 -14.44
C TYR A 188 -14.68 -7.79 -12.99
N GLY A 189 -14.60 -6.55 -12.52
CA GLY A 189 -15.07 -6.14 -11.21
C GLY A 189 -16.56 -6.41 -11.02
N ARG A 190 -17.40 -6.07 -11.99
CA ARG A 190 -18.85 -6.33 -11.95
C ARG A 190 -19.19 -7.83 -11.91
N MET A 191 -18.35 -8.68 -12.50
CA MET A 191 -18.60 -10.13 -12.55
C MET A 191 -18.25 -10.86 -11.26
N ILE A 192 -17.25 -10.37 -10.50
CA ILE A 192 -16.68 -11.13 -9.38
C ILE A 192 -16.85 -10.42 -8.03
N SER A 193 -16.83 -9.09 -8.03
CA SER A 193 -17.00 -8.32 -6.80
C SER A 193 -18.46 -7.98 -6.54
N ARG A 194 -18.85 -8.03 -5.28
CA ARG A 194 -20.14 -7.50 -4.81
C ARG A 194 -20.19 -5.97 -4.82
N ASP A 195 -19.03 -5.30 -5.06
CA ASP A 195 -18.91 -3.84 -5.06
C ASP A 195 -18.27 -3.31 -6.34
N ALA A 196 -19.13 -2.88 -7.27
CA ALA A 196 -18.69 -2.30 -8.55
C ALA A 196 -18.01 -0.92 -8.36
N SER A 197 -18.28 -0.22 -7.24
CA SER A 197 -17.72 1.10 -6.94
C SER A 197 -16.22 1.02 -6.67
N ALA A 198 -15.77 -0.07 -6.01
CA ALA A 198 -14.36 -0.28 -5.67
C ALA A 198 -13.44 -0.28 -6.89
N TYR A 199 -13.88 -0.80 -8.05
CA TYR A 199 -13.06 -0.82 -9.27
C TYR A 199 -13.01 0.53 -10.00
N SER A 200 -14.12 1.28 -9.97
CA SER A 200 -14.12 2.66 -10.45
C SER A 200 -13.23 3.54 -9.59
N TYR A 201 -13.28 3.36 -8.27
CA TYR A 201 -12.42 4.02 -7.31
C TYR A 201 -10.95 3.69 -7.55
N LEU A 202 -10.62 2.41 -7.76
CA LEU A 202 -9.26 1.95 -8.05
C LEU A 202 -8.66 2.69 -9.26
N THR A 203 -9.35 2.70 -10.39
CA THR A 203 -8.85 3.36 -11.62
C THR A 203 -8.63 4.85 -11.40
N LYS A 204 -9.62 5.55 -10.84
CA LYS A 204 -9.55 6.99 -10.57
C LYS A 204 -8.39 7.34 -9.63
N THR A 205 -8.20 6.58 -8.56
CA THR A 205 -7.12 6.84 -7.59
C THR A 205 -5.74 6.54 -8.15
N ILE A 206 -5.57 5.53 -9.02
CA ILE A 206 -4.30 5.28 -9.72
C ILE A 206 -3.94 6.47 -10.62
N GLU A 207 -4.91 7.01 -11.36
CA GLU A 207 -4.67 8.12 -12.30
C GLU A 207 -4.36 9.44 -11.57
N ALA A 208 -5.04 9.69 -10.46
CA ALA A 208 -4.91 10.92 -9.68
C ALA A 208 -3.71 10.92 -8.71
N PHE A 209 -3.13 9.76 -8.41
CA PHE A 209 -2.02 9.64 -7.46
C PHE A 209 -0.74 10.30 -7.99
N PRO A 210 -0.03 11.12 -7.19
CA PRO A 210 1.25 11.69 -7.59
C PRO A 210 2.31 10.61 -7.82
N GLN A 211 2.99 10.65 -8.97
CA GLN A 211 3.86 9.57 -9.42
C GLN A 211 5.26 10.05 -9.77
N GLY A 212 6.25 9.13 -9.64
CA GLY A 212 7.63 9.37 -10.05
C GLY A 212 8.29 10.52 -9.28
N GLU A 213 8.85 11.49 -9.99
CA GLU A 213 9.55 12.64 -9.39
C GLU A 213 8.67 13.42 -8.41
N ARG A 214 7.40 13.62 -8.75
CA ARG A 214 6.48 14.35 -7.87
C ARG A 214 6.28 13.65 -6.51
N MET A 215 6.23 12.32 -6.49
CA MET A 215 6.16 11.58 -5.23
C MET A 215 7.46 11.66 -4.44
N VAL A 216 8.61 11.68 -5.12
CA VAL A 216 9.93 11.92 -4.49
C VAL A 216 9.97 13.28 -3.81
N GLU A 217 9.51 14.35 -4.48
CA GLU A 217 9.41 15.68 -3.89
C GLU A 217 8.50 15.71 -2.65
N ILE A 218 7.40 14.97 -2.67
CA ILE A 218 6.47 14.87 -1.53
C ILE A 218 7.15 14.13 -0.36
N LEU A 219 7.86 13.04 -0.62
CA LEU A 219 8.64 12.33 0.40
C LEU A 219 9.70 13.24 1.04
N GLN A 220 10.43 14.01 0.23
CA GLN A 220 11.41 14.96 0.75
C GLN A 220 10.78 16.05 1.62
N LYS A 221 9.61 16.58 1.23
CA LYS A 221 8.84 17.53 2.05
C LYS A 221 8.36 16.93 3.36
N ALA A 222 8.07 15.64 3.39
CA ALA A 222 7.68 14.92 4.60
C ALA A 222 8.86 14.62 5.55
N GLY A 223 10.10 15.04 5.20
CA GLY A 223 11.28 14.94 6.06
C GLY A 223 12.22 13.79 5.74
N PHE A 224 12.01 13.07 4.63
CA PHE A 224 12.98 12.07 4.17
C PHE A 224 14.21 12.73 3.55
N SER A 225 15.41 12.41 4.06
CA SER A 225 16.69 12.97 3.63
C SER A 225 17.07 12.53 2.22
N ALA A 226 16.70 11.30 1.84
CA ALA A 226 16.88 10.75 0.51
C ALA A 226 15.62 10.01 0.06
N ALA A 227 15.26 10.19 -1.21
CA ALA A 227 14.15 9.45 -1.81
C ALA A 227 14.44 9.14 -3.27
N SER A 228 14.04 7.96 -3.72
CA SER A 228 14.21 7.52 -5.11
C SER A 228 13.03 6.67 -5.55
N PHE A 229 12.88 6.47 -6.85
CA PHE A 229 11.84 5.58 -7.38
C PHE A 229 12.34 4.72 -8.54
N LYS A 230 11.67 3.59 -8.74
CA LYS A 230 11.89 2.71 -9.88
C LYS A 230 10.56 2.24 -10.44
N ARG A 231 10.31 2.51 -11.72
CA ARG A 231 9.15 1.97 -12.44
C ARG A 231 9.33 0.47 -12.71
N LEU A 232 8.32 -0.30 -12.42
CA LEU A 232 8.26 -1.75 -12.64
C LEU A 232 7.21 -2.04 -13.72
N THR A 233 7.41 -3.13 -14.45
CA THR A 233 6.46 -3.62 -15.47
C THR A 233 5.96 -2.47 -16.36
N PHE A 234 6.91 -1.84 -17.06
CA PHE A 234 6.65 -0.72 -17.98
C PHE A 234 5.94 0.49 -17.35
N GLY A 235 5.93 0.61 -16.02
CA GLY A 235 5.33 1.72 -15.28
C GLY A 235 3.90 1.47 -14.79
N ILE A 236 3.40 0.24 -14.83
CA ILE A 236 2.12 -0.16 -14.20
C ILE A 236 2.23 -0.09 -12.67
N CYS A 237 3.43 -0.31 -12.16
CA CYS A 237 3.74 -0.21 -10.75
C CYS A 237 5.01 0.62 -10.58
N THR A 238 5.08 1.40 -9.51
CA THR A 238 6.28 2.13 -9.11
C THR A 238 6.66 1.76 -7.68
N MET A 239 7.92 1.52 -7.47
CA MET A 239 8.53 1.29 -6.18
C MET A 239 9.27 2.56 -5.77
N TYR A 240 9.04 3.01 -4.53
CA TYR A 240 9.75 4.14 -3.92
C TYR A 240 10.55 3.64 -2.73
N PHE A 241 11.72 4.21 -2.56
CA PHE A 241 12.58 3.95 -1.42
C PHE A 241 13.05 5.28 -0.85
N ALA A 242 12.93 5.45 0.47
CA ALA A 242 13.34 6.68 1.13
C ALA A 242 14.03 6.39 2.46
N THR A 243 14.89 7.30 2.89
CA THR A 243 15.62 7.27 4.17
C THR A 243 15.27 8.53 4.97
N LYS A 244 15.00 8.37 6.26
CA LYS A 244 14.77 9.47 7.20
C LYS A 244 16.05 10.22 7.50
#